data_2644ff503f6f359d29e2fd121c783dc4
#
_entry.id   2644ff503f6f359d29e2fd121c783dc4
#
_cell.length_a   1.000
_cell.length_b   1.000
_cell.length_c   1.000
_cell.angle_alpha   90.00
_cell.angle_beta   90.00
_cell.angle_gamma   90.00
#
_symmetry.space_group_name_H-M   'P 1'
#
loop_
_entity.id
_entity.type
_entity.pdbx_description
1 polymer ?
#
loop_
_entity_poly.entity_id
_entity_poly.type
_entity_poly.pdbx_seq_one_letter_code
_entity_poly.pdbx_strand_id
1 'polypeptide(L)'
;IDLSDVITLGIDGGGLDDLLGFAALGRLKEDPRIWWLWNHAWANKIALERRKENIPKYQDFEKEKSLTVVDRVGDDIDQLAAIAKKVYESGKLNKIGLDPLGLGGLLDGLLEAGIPEESMFAVPQGYKLMSYILTTERKLAEGNLYHAGQQLMTWAAGNARVVMVGNGMRITKQESGIG
;
A
#
# COMPACT_ATOMS: atom_id res chain seq x y z
N ILE A 1 -6.35 -11.91 8.70
CA ILE A 1 -7.71 -12.18 8.17
C ILE A 1 -8.64 -12.59 9.29
N ASP A 2 -8.26 -13.54 10.14
CA ASP A 2 -9.17 -14.17 11.12
C ASP A 2 -9.73 -13.21 12.18
N LEU A 3 -8.93 -12.25 12.60
CA LEU A 3 -9.30 -11.25 13.61
C LEU A 3 -10.22 -10.13 13.06
N SER A 4 -10.36 -10.00 11.76
CA SER A 4 -11.12 -8.92 11.13
C SER A 4 -12.50 -9.37 10.72
N ASP A 5 -13.49 -8.47 10.82
CA ASP A 5 -14.83 -8.64 10.25
C ASP A 5 -14.91 -8.10 8.81
N VAL A 6 -14.11 -7.07 8.52
CA VAL A 6 -14.01 -6.47 7.19
C VAL A 6 -12.57 -6.05 6.91
N ILE A 7 -12.13 -6.17 5.65
CA ILE A 7 -10.80 -5.81 5.18
C ILE A 7 -10.93 -4.95 3.93
N THR A 8 -10.21 -3.84 3.92
CA THR A 8 -10.04 -2.99 2.74
C THR A 8 -8.58 -3.05 2.30
N LEU A 9 -8.35 -3.17 1.00
CA LEU A 9 -7.02 -3.18 0.42
C LEU A 9 -6.73 -1.84 -0.25
N GLY A 10 -5.48 -1.40 -0.17
CA GLY A 10 -4.97 -0.24 -0.87
C GLY A 10 -3.72 -0.62 -1.64
N ILE A 11 -3.63 -0.22 -2.91
CA ILE A 11 -2.52 -0.53 -3.80
C ILE A 11 -2.06 0.75 -4.49
N ASP A 12 -0.76 0.99 -4.46
CA ASP A 12 -0.12 2.18 -5.04
C ASP A 12 1.18 1.79 -5.74
N GLY A 13 1.48 2.44 -6.85
CA GLY A 13 2.70 2.23 -7.61
C GLY A 13 2.61 1.10 -8.64
N GLY A 14 3.73 0.45 -8.91
CA GLY A 14 3.85 -0.65 -9.89
C GLY A 14 4.59 -0.28 -11.17
N GLY A 15 5.29 0.87 -11.19
CA GLY A 15 6.26 1.19 -12.25
C GLY A 15 7.57 0.43 -12.07
N LEU A 16 8.32 0.23 -13.18
CA LEU A 16 9.62 -0.47 -13.16
C LEU A 16 10.73 0.26 -12.39
N ASP A 17 10.47 1.46 -11.94
CA ASP A 17 11.40 2.33 -11.21
C ASP A 17 10.89 2.74 -9.82
N ASP A 18 9.76 2.21 -9.40
CA ASP A 18 9.16 2.49 -8.08
C ASP A 18 8.74 1.18 -7.40
N LEU A 19 8.38 1.27 -6.12
CA LEU A 19 7.82 0.16 -5.37
C LEU A 19 6.34 -0.03 -5.72
N LEU A 20 5.91 -1.28 -5.84
CA LEU A 20 4.50 -1.64 -5.80
C LEU A 20 4.12 -1.79 -4.33
N GLY A 21 3.39 -0.82 -3.79
CA GLY A 21 2.96 -0.79 -2.40
C GLY A 21 1.59 -1.43 -2.19
N PHE A 22 1.46 -2.21 -1.13
CA PHE A 22 0.23 -2.88 -0.74
C PHE A 22 -0.06 -2.66 0.74
N ALA A 23 -1.29 -2.33 1.05
CA ALA A 23 -1.79 -2.23 2.41
C ALA A 23 -3.09 -3.01 2.58
N ALA A 24 -3.20 -3.79 3.64
CA ALA A 24 -4.43 -4.43 4.06
C ALA A 24 -4.86 -3.85 5.41
N LEU A 25 -5.99 -3.18 5.41
CA LEU A 25 -6.57 -2.56 6.59
C LEU A 25 -7.76 -3.39 7.05
N GLY A 26 -7.60 -4.09 8.17
CA GLY A 26 -8.65 -4.89 8.79
C GLY A 26 -9.27 -4.18 9.98
N ARG A 27 -10.59 -4.22 10.10
CA ARG A 27 -11.30 -3.78 11.29
C ARG A 27 -11.45 -4.95 12.24
N LEU A 28 -11.14 -4.75 13.54
CA LEU A 28 -11.23 -5.81 14.53
C LEU A 28 -12.70 -6.21 14.75
N LYS A 29 -12.97 -7.52 14.71
CA LYS A 29 -14.32 -8.07 14.84
C LYS A 29 -14.94 -7.78 16.22
N GLU A 30 -14.13 -7.85 17.27
CA GLU A 30 -14.58 -7.68 18.66
C GLU A 30 -14.72 -6.20 19.07
N ASP A 31 -13.93 -5.32 18.47
CA ASP A 31 -14.02 -3.86 18.67
C ASP A 31 -13.83 -3.12 17.34
N PRO A 32 -14.91 -2.67 16.69
CA PRO A 32 -14.84 -2.00 15.40
C PRO A 32 -14.09 -0.65 15.39
N ARG A 33 -13.74 -0.12 16.55
CA ARG A 33 -12.92 1.09 16.67
C ARG A 33 -11.46 0.80 16.36
N ILE A 34 -11.02 -0.45 16.56
CA ILE A 34 -9.64 -0.89 16.38
C ILE A 34 -9.42 -1.36 14.95
N TRP A 35 -8.37 -0.84 14.35
CA TRP A 35 -7.93 -1.18 13.00
C TRP A 35 -6.54 -1.80 13.04
N TRP A 36 -6.33 -2.82 12.20
CA TRP A 36 -5.07 -3.51 12.00
C TRP A 36 -4.56 -3.23 10.61
N LEU A 37 -3.34 -2.71 10.51
CA LEU A 37 -2.66 -2.47 9.24
C LEU A 37 -1.54 -3.49 9.05
N TRP A 38 -1.60 -4.21 7.95
CA TRP A 38 -0.49 -4.96 7.40
C TRP A 38 -0.12 -4.38 6.04
N ASN A 39 1.18 -4.24 5.79
CA ASN A 39 1.68 -3.70 4.54
C ASN A 39 2.85 -4.52 4.02
N HIS A 40 3.01 -4.48 2.72
CA HIS A 40 4.09 -5.11 1.99
C HIS A 40 4.41 -4.30 0.74
N ALA A 41 5.61 -4.44 0.21
CA ALA A 41 5.95 -3.87 -1.08
C ALA A 41 6.73 -4.86 -1.94
N TRP A 42 6.70 -4.64 -3.24
CA TRP A 42 7.51 -5.33 -4.22
C TRP A 42 8.38 -4.34 -4.98
N ALA A 43 9.57 -4.77 -5.35
CA ALA A 43 10.47 -4.05 -6.23
C ALA A 43 10.92 -4.98 -7.36
N ASN A 44 10.94 -4.50 -8.60
CA ASN A 44 11.63 -5.22 -9.66
C ASN A 44 13.14 -4.95 -9.57
N LYS A 45 14.00 -5.90 -9.97
CA LYS A 45 15.45 -5.70 -10.03
C LYS A 45 15.86 -4.46 -10.83
N ILE A 46 15.08 -4.10 -11.85
CA ILE A 46 15.27 -2.88 -12.64
C ILE A 46 15.22 -1.63 -11.76
N ALA A 47 14.31 -1.59 -10.77
CA ALA A 47 14.22 -0.47 -9.82
C ALA A 47 15.50 -0.36 -8.97
N LEU A 48 16.07 -1.49 -8.55
CA LEU A 48 17.34 -1.52 -7.79
C LEU A 48 18.50 -0.99 -8.64
N GLU A 49 18.58 -1.38 -9.90
CA GLU A 49 19.62 -0.92 -10.82
C GLU A 49 19.57 0.59 -11.07
N ARG A 50 18.36 1.17 -11.09
CA ARG A 50 18.13 2.60 -11.28
C ARG A 50 18.34 3.42 -10.00
N ARG A 51 18.14 2.82 -8.82
CA ARG A 51 18.21 3.48 -7.50
C ARG A 51 19.22 2.79 -6.59
N LYS A 52 20.47 2.70 -7.05
CA LYS A 52 21.55 1.97 -6.36
C LYS A 52 21.80 2.47 -4.93
N GLU A 53 21.54 3.73 -4.68
CA GLU A 53 21.67 4.35 -3.34
C GLU A 53 20.73 3.74 -2.30
N ASN A 54 19.61 3.15 -2.73
CA ASN A 54 18.63 2.52 -1.82
C ASN A 54 18.87 1.03 -1.61
N ILE A 55 19.79 0.39 -2.33
CA ILE A 55 20.04 -1.06 -2.24
C ILE A 55 20.25 -1.54 -0.81
N PRO A 56 21.10 -0.91 0.03
CA PRO A 56 21.30 -1.38 1.39
C PRO A 56 20.01 -1.39 2.23
N LYS A 57 19.17 -0.35 2.07
CA LYS A 57 17.89 -0.27 2.77
C LYS A 57 16.92 -1.35 2.28
N TYR A 58 16.86 -1.58 0.97
CA TYR A 58 15.99 -2.61 0.40
C TYR A 58 16.38 -4.01 0.87
N GLN A 59 17.67 -4.31 1.01
CA GLN A 59 18.15 -5.56 1.58
C GLN A 59 17.71 -5.74 3.05
N ASP A 60 17.67 -4.66 3.83
CA ASP A 60 17.18 -4.73 5.21
C ASP A 60 15.67 -4.95 5.26
N PHE A 61 14.90 -4.35 4.34
CA PHE A 61 13.45 -4.57 4.22
C PHE A 61 13.13 -6.00 3.74
N GLU A 62 13.98 -6.60 2.89
CA GLU A 62 13.84 -8.01 2.50
C GLU A 62 14.11 -8.95 3.68
N LYS A 63 15.17 -8.72 4.47
CA LYS A 63 15.45 -9.49 5.69
C LYS A 63 14.29 -9.43 6.68
N GLU A 64 13.66 -8.27 6.82
CA GLU A 64 12.48 -8.05 7.65
C GLU A 64 11.20 -8.66 7.05
N LYS A 65 11.22 -9.07 5.77
CA LYS A 65 10.07 -9.58 5.00
C LYS A 65 8.96 -8.54 4.79
N SER A 66 9.30 -7.27 4.78
CA SER A 66 8.40 -6.18 4.41
C SER A 66 8.49 -5.77 2.94
N LEU A 67 9.58 -6.20 2.25
CA LEU A 67 9.82 -6.04 0.81
C LEU A 67 10.11 -7.40 0.17
N THR A 68 9.66 -7.59 -1.06
CA THR A 68 10.08 -8.68 -1.93
C THR A 68 10.68 -8.10 -3.21
N VAL A 69 11.91 -8.51 -3.53
CA VAL A 69 12.51 -8.18 -4.83
C VAL A 69 12.19 -9.31 -5.80
N VAL A 70 11.58 -8.96 -6.95
CA VAL A 70 11.21 -9.89 -7.99
C VAL A 70 12.16 -9.79 -9.19
N ASP A 71 12.41 -10.93 -9.84
CA ASP A 71 13.30 -11.04 -11.00
C ASP A 71 12.59 -10.72 -12.31
N ARG A 72 11.36 -11.20 -12.45
CA ARG A 72 10.57 -11.08 -13.67
C ARG A 72 9.54 -9.97 -13.52
N VAL A 73 9.37 -9.20 -14.58
CA VAL A 73 8.29 -8.20 -14.67
C VAL A 73 6.94 -8.94 -14.65
N GLY A 74 6.06 -8.54 -13.76
CA GLY A 74 4.75 -9.14 -13.55
C GLY A 74 4.66 -10.06 -12.32
N ASP A 75 5.79 -10.66 -11.86
CA ASP A 75 5.77 -11.50 -10.66
C ASP A 75 5.31 -10.75 -9.39
N ASP A 76 5.54 -9.45 -9.33
CA ASP A 76 5.03 -8.54 -8.28
C ASP A 76 3.51 -8.47 -8.29
N ILE A 77 2.92 -8.29 -9.47
CA ILE A 77 1.45 -8.25 -9.65
C ILE A 77 0.84 -9.62 -9.32
N ASP A 78 1.44 -10.71 -9.80
CA ASP A 78 0.95 -12.07 -9.55
C ASP A 78 0.93 -12.40 -8.05
N GLN A 79 2.01 -12.06 -7.33
CA GLN A 79 2.09 -12.27 -5.89
C GLN A 79 1.10 -11.40 -5.11
N LEU A 80 0.96 -10.14 -5.50
CA LEU A 80 -0.02 -9.23 -4.92
C LEU A 80 -1.44 -9.75 -5.14
N ALA A 81 -1.79 -10.13 -6.37
CA ALA A 81 -3.09 -10.65 -6.74
C ALA A 81 -3.43 -11.94 -5.96
N ALA A 82 -2.44 -12.81 -5.74
CA ALA A 82 -2.63 -14.00 -4.90
C ALA A 82 -2.98 -13.67 -3.44
N ILE A 83 -2.40 -12.59 -2.88
CA ILE A 83 -2.75 -12.12 -1.53
C ILE A 83 -4.16 -11.52 -1.52
N ALA A 84 -4.48 -10.65 -2.49
CA ALA A 84 -5.79 -10.05 -2.62
C ALA A 84 -6.91 -11.10 -2.79
N LYS A 85 -6.65 -12.14 -3.59
CA LYS A 85 -7.53 -13.29 -3.76
C LYS A 85 -7.86 -13.99 -2.43
N LYS A 86 -6.86 -14.24 -1.59
CA LYS A 86 -7.09 -14.85 -0.27
C LYS A 86 -8.02 -14.03 0.61
N VAL A 87 -7.91 -12.69 0.53
CA VAL A 87 -8.82 -11.79 1.25
C VAL A 87 -10.22 -11.85 0.64
N TYR A 88 -10.34 -11.86 -0.67
CA TYR A 88 -11.61 -11.98 -1.39
C TYR A 88 -12.33 -13.30 -1.05
N GLU A 89 -11.63 -14.43 -1.16
CA GLU A 89 -12.17 -15.77 -0.86
C GLU A 89 -12.56 -15.95 0.62
N SER A 90 -12.00 -15.16 1.52
CA SER A 90 -12.42 -15.15 2.94
C SER A 90 -13.81 -14.55 3.16
N GLY A 91 -14.40 -13.90 2.16
CA GLY A 91 -15.68 -13.20 2.26
C GLY A 91 -15.62 -11.89 3.05
N LYS A 92 -14.41 -11.41 3.41
CA LYS A 92 -14.21 -10.21 4.24
C LYS A 92 -13.75 -8.99 3.46
N LEU A 93 -13.48 -9.14 2.16
CA LEU A 93 -13.08 -8.02 1.32
C LEU A 93 -14.24 -7.01 1.19
N ASN A 94 -13.98 -5.77 1.60
CA ASN A 94 -14.88 -4.66 1.34
C ASN A 94 -14.64 -4.08 -0.05
N LYS A 95 -13.46 -3.49 -0.25
CA LYS A 95 -13.03 -2.87 -1.51
C LYS A 95 -11.53 -2.92 -1.66
N ILE A 96 -11.06 -2.77 -2.90
CA ILE A 96 -9.67 -2.54 -3.27
C ILE A 96 -9.56 -1.14 -3.84
N GLY A 97 -8.85 -0.26 -3.13
CA GLY A 97 -8.52 1.08 -3.61
C GLY A 97 -7.25 1.05 -4.46
N LEU A 98 -7.29 1.63 -5.65
CA LEU A 98 -6.20 1.65 -6.61
C LEU A 98 -5.82 3.10 -6.96
N ASP A 99 -4.52 3.37 -7.10
CA ASP A 99 -4.10 4.62 -7.74
C ASP A 99 -4.54 4.61 -9.21
N PRO A 100 -5.22 5.66 -9.70
CA PRO A 100 -5.65 5.74 -11.10
C PRO A 100 -4.49 5.73 -12.11
N LEU A 101 -3.27 6.06 -11.70
CA LEU A 101 -2.09 6.08 -12.56
C LEU A 101 -1.45 4.69 -12.62
N GLY A 102 -1.32 4.12 -13.81
CA GLY A 102 -0.62 2.84 -14.02
C GLY A 102 -1.46 1.57 -13.82
N LEU A 103 -2.77 1.68 -13.84
CA LEU A 103 -3.72 0.59 -13.52
C LEU A 103 -3.68 -0.64 -14.43
N GLY A 104 -3.25 -0.54 -15.70
CA GLY A 104 -3.52 -1.56 -16.73
C GLY A 104 -3.16 -2.98 -16.28
N GLY A 105 -1.88 -3.28 -16.08
CA GLY A 105 -1.46 -4.63 -15.71
C GLY A 105 -1.93 -5.09 -14.33
N LEU A 106 -2.09 -4.17 -13.39
CA LEU A 106 -2.60 -4.48 -12.04
C LEU A 106 -4.08 -4.87 -12.07
N LEU A 107 -4.90 -4.13 -12.83
CA LEU A 107 -6.31 -4.44 -13.00
C LEU A 107 -6.48 -5.81 -13.66
N ASP A 108 -5.74 -6.06 -14.73
CA ASP A 108 -5.76 -7.35 -15.44
C ASP A 108 -5.39 -8.51 -14.49
N GLY A 109 -4.32 -8.37 -13.73
CA GLY A 109 -3.88 -9.40 -12.77
C GLY A 109 -4.91 -9.69 -11.66
N LEU A 110 -5.60 -8.66 -11.17
CA LEU A 110 -6.66 -8.85 -10.17
C LEU A 110 -7.91 -9.53 -10.78
N LEU A 111 -8.28 -9.19 -12.01
CA LEU A 111 -9.37 -9.82 -12.74
C LEU A 111 -9.05 -11.28 -13.06
N GLU A 112 -7.84 -11.59 -13.53
CA GLU A 112 -7.36 -12.96 -13.78
C GLU A 112 -7.33 -13.80 -12.51
N ALA A 113 -7.06 -13.17 -11.34
CA ALA A 113 -7.17 -13.84 -10.05
C ALA A 113 -8.62 -14.15 -9.62
N GLY A 114 -9.62 -13.67 -10.37
CA GLY A 114 -11.04 -13.90 -10.13
C GLY A 114 -11.67 -12.88 -9.18
N ILE A 115 -11.05 -11.72 -8.98
CA ILE A 115 -11.62 -10.63 -8.18
C ILE A 115 -12.47 -9.75 -9.12
N PRO A 116 -13.77 -9.56 -8.86
CA PRO A 116 -14.63 -8.83 -9.76
C PRO A 116 -14.35 -7.32 -9.74
N GLU A 117 -14.54 -6.67 -10.89
CA GLU A 117 -14.25 -5.24 -11.08
C GLU A 117 -15.01 -4.34 -10.08
N GLU A 118 -16.25 -4.72 -9.73
CA GLU A 118 -17.04 -3.99 -8.74
C GLU A 118 -16.42 -3.95 -7.34
N SER A 119 -15.46 -4.81 -7.05
CA SER A 119 -14.69 -4.78 -5.79
C SER A 119 -13.59 -3.71 -5.79
N MET A 120 -13.30 -3.12 -6.95
CA MET A 120 -12.21 -2.18 -7.16
C MET A 120 -12.74 -0.76 -7.34
N PHE A 121 -11.97 0.23 -6.92
CA PHE A 121 -12.28 1.63 -7.19
C PHE A 121 -11.00 2.47 -7.31
N ALA A 122 -11.04 3.46 -8.17
CA ALA A 122 -9.97 4.44 -8.30
C ALA A 122 -10.01 5.42 -7.12
N VAL A 123 -8.94 5.46 -6.34
CA VAL A 123 -8.84 6.37 -5.19
C VAL A 123 -8.54 7.79 -5.69
N PRO A 124 -9.41 8.77 -5.40
CA PRO A 124 -9.15 10.16 -5.78
C PRO A 124 -7.84 10.66 -5.18
N GLN A 125 -6.99 11.26 -6.00
CA GLN A 125 -5.70 11.78 -5.57
C GLN A 125 -5.75 13.26 -5.17
N GLY A 126 -4.65 13.75 -4.60
CA GLY A 126 -4.49 15.16 -4.23
C GLY A 126 -5.32 15.57 -3.00
N TYR A 127 -5.93 16.76 -3.05
CA TYR A 127 -6.69 17.30 -1.90
C TYR A 127 -7.90 16.47 -1.48
N LYS A 128 -8.41 15.63 -2.35
CA LYS A 128 -9.52 14.72 -2.06
C LYS A 128 -9.16 13.63 -1.04
N LEU A 129 -7.85 13.37 -0.84
CA LEU A 129 -7.36 12.46 0.18
C LEU A 129 -7.38 13.06 1.60
N MET A 130 -7.64 14.36 1.75
CA MET A 130 -7.56 15.06 3.05
C MET A 130 -8.35 14.36 4.16
N SER A 131 -9.59 13.93 3.89
CA SER A 131 -10.42 13.28 4.90
C SER A 131 -9.84 11.94 5.36
N TYR A 132 -9.21 11.19 4.46
CA TYR A 132 -8.56 9.91 4.78
C TYR A 132 -7.28 10.14 5.59
N ILE A 133 -6.49 11.16 5.24
CA ILE A 133 -5.28 11.56 5.98
C ILE A 133 -5.63 11.93 7.42
N LEU A 134 -6.62 12.82 7.61
CA LEU A 134 -7.07 13.26 8.94
C LEU A 134 -7.66 12.10 9.76
N THR A 135 -8.40 11.20 9.12
CA THR A 135 -8.95 10.01 9.81
C THR A 135 -7.83 9.09 10.27
N THR A 136 -6.82 8.86 9.44
CA THR A 136 -5.66 8.02 9.79
C THR A 136 -4.87 8.63 10.94
N GLU A 137 -4.58 9.93 10.86
CA GLU A 137 -3.90 10.68 11.93
C GLU A 137 -4.66 10.56 13.26
N ARG A 138 -5.98 10.76 13.22
CA ARG A 138 -6.82 10.62 14.41
C ARG A 138 -6.79 9.21 14.98
N LYS A 139 -6.88 8.18 14.15
CA LYS A 139 -6.79 6.78 14.57
C LYS A 139 -5.45 6.44 15.21
N LEU A 140 -4.36 6.99 14.70
CA LEU A 140 -3.03 6.86 15.30
C LEU A 140 -2.97 7.55 16.66
N ALA A 141 -3.46 8.79 16.77
CA ALA A 141 -3.46 9.57 18.00
C ALA A 141 -4.32 8.92 19.10
N GLU A 142 -5.44 8.30 18.74
CA GLU A 142 -6.31 7.55 19.65
C GLU A 142 -5.74 6.18 20.07
N GLY A 143 -4.63 5.72 19.46
CA GLY A 143 -4.10 4.37 19.68
C GLY A 143 -4.97 3.26 19.11
N ASN A 144 -5.83 3.57 18.14
CA ASN A 144 -6.79 2.65 17.54
C ASN A 144 -6.36 2.11 16.17
N LEU A 145 -5.17 2.45 15.70
CA LEU A 145 -4.54 1.89 14.51
C LEU A 145 -3.27 1.15 14.90
N TYR A 146 -3.31 -0.17 14.80
CA TYR A 146 -2.17 -1.04 15.07
C TYR A 146 -1.46 -1.42 13.78
N HIS A 147 -0.14 -1.39 13.79
CA HIS A 147 0.71 -1.80 12.67
C HIS A 147 1.93 -2.56 13.17
N ALA A 148 2.62 -3.26 12.29
CA ALA A 148 3.75 -4.12 12.65
C ALA A 148 5.05 -3.39 13.00
N GLY A 149 5.09 -2.06 12.87
CA GLY A 149 6.31 -1.28 13.13
C GLY A 149 7.44 -1.53 12.12
N GLN A 150 7.12 -1.96 10.91
CA GLN A 150 8.07 -2.33 9.87
C GLN A 150 8.96 -1.15 9.47
N GLN A 151 10.25 -1.43 9.25
CA GLN A 151 11.23 -0.42 8.81
C GLN A 151 10.85 0.21 7.46
N LEU A 152 10.33 -0.59 6.53
CA LEU A 152 9.82 -0.09 5.25
C LEU A 152 8.73 0.96 5.45
N MET A 153 7.74 0.70 6.31
CA MET A 153 6.66 1.66 6.59
C MET A 153 7.22 2.92 7.27
N THR A 154 8.13 2.77 8.22
CA THR A 154 8.78 3.90 8.90
C THR A 154 9.55 4.76 7.90
N TRP A 155 10.29 4.14 6.98
CA TRP A 155 11.01 4.83 5.93
C TRP A 155 10.06 5.53 4.95
N ALA A 156 8.99 4.86 4.49
CA ALA A 156 8.01 5.43 3.59
C ALA A 156 7.28 6.63 4.20
N ALA A 157 6.84 6.50 5.46
CA ALA A 157 6.20 7.59 6.20
C ALA A 157 7.17 8.77 6.42
N GLY A 158 8.45 8.50 6.70
CA GLY A 158 9.48 9.53 6.84
C GLY A 158 9.78 10.30 5.55
N ASN A 159 9.53 9.67 4.39
CA ASN A 159 9.68 10.30 3.07
C ASN A 159 8.40 10.99 2.59
N ALA A 160 7.30 10.87 3.32
CA ALA A 160 6.06 11.54 3.00
C ALA A 160 6.05 12.97 3.57
N ARG A 161 5.55 13.90 2.78
CA ARG A 161 5.34 15.29 3.19
C ARG A 161 3.88 15.67 2.99
N VAL A 162 3.29 16.27 4.01
CA VAL A 162 1.99 16.91 3.88
C VAL A 162 2.17 18.32 3.34
N VAL A 163 1.49 18.63 2.26
CA VAL A 163 1.51 19.95 1.61
C VAL A 163 0.10 20.51 1.57
N MET A 164 -0.05 21.75 2.01
CA MET A 164 -1.32 22.47 1.90
C MET A 164 -1.54 22.94 0.45
N VAL A 165 -2.74 22.75 -0.07
CA VAL A 165 -3.15 23.19 -1.42
C VAL A 165 -4.49 23.90 -1.28
N GLY A 166 -4.46 25.22 -1.24
CA GLY A 166 -5.64 26.02 -0.88
C GLY A 166 -6.12 25.64 0.52
N ASN A 167 -7.39 25.29 0.65
CA ASN A 167 -7.99 24.82 1.92
C ASN A 167 -7.88 23.31 2.15
N GLY A 168 -7.20 22.59 1.28
CA GLY A 168 -6.99 21.13 1.37
C GLY A 168 -5.55 20.76 1.64
N MET A 169 -5.32 19.47 1.91
CA MET A 169 -3.98 18.91 2.04
C MET A 169 -3.81 17.69 1.13
N ARG A 170 -2.58 17.43 0.74
CA ARG A 170 -2.17 16.23 0.03
C ARG A 170 -0.87 15.68 0.60
N ILE A 171 -0.63 14.40 0.42
CA ILE A 171 0.67 13.80 0.65
C ILE A 171 1.46 13.82 -0.66
N THR A 172 2.74 14.15 -0.58
CA THR A 172 3.69 14.09 -1.69
C THR A 172 4.97 13.43 -1.20
N LYS A 173 5.76 12.89 -2.13
CA LYS A 173 7.12 12.44 -1.81
C LYS A 173 7.96 13.66 -1.40
N GLN A 174 8.77 13.52 -0.38
CA GLN A 174 9.78 14.53 -0.06
C GLN A 174 10.76 14.52 -1.22
N GLU A 175 10.96 15.67 -1.85
CA GLU A 175 12.04 15.81 -2.81
C GLU A 175 13.33 15.45 -2.08
N SER A 176 14.08 14.48 -2.62
CA SER A 176 15.42 14.20 -2.13
C SER A 176 16.22 15.47 -2.35
N GLY A 177 16.37 16.24 -1.30
CA GLY A 177 17.25 17.40 -1.33
C GLY A 177 18.63 16.89 -1.74
N ILE A 178 19.14 17.42 -2.86
CA ILE A 178 20.56 17.35 -3.16
C ILE A 178 21.24 18.15 -2.04
N GLY A 179 21.72 17.46 -1.06
CA GLY A 179 22.55 17.97 -0.01
C GLY A 179 23.92 17.32 -0.11
#